data_a3f3590e61007f83fc49c9193919d407
#
_entry.id   a3f3590e61007f83fc49c9193919d407
#
_cell.length_a   1.000
_cell.length_b   1.000
_cell.length_c   1.000
_cell.angle_alpha   90.00
_cell.angle_beta   90.00
_cell.angle_gamma   90.00
#
_symmetry.space_group_name_H-M   'P 1'
#
loop_
_entity.id
_entity.type
_entity.pdbx_description
1 polymer ?
#
loop_
_entity_poly.entity_id
_entity_poly.type
_entity_poly.pdbx_seq_one_letter_code
_entity_poly.pdbx_strand_id
1 'polypeptide(L)'
;MKDILGLRHDERRHGDRRHSGDRGTHERRRADRRRRTIRGLVFGMFAMSIPGTHVSLKLPAIKELEGVVSTISEDYRAVPAAIAYNDAIAEAADLYELDPNLIRAVIHAESAFNPFAVSRAGAQGLMQLMPDVAEELDVLDPFDPRQNIFGGARYLRALLDRNKGNIDRAVASYNAGPGAVARYNGIPPYRETRNYVKTVRTFLKNARRTEGD
;
A
#
# COMPACT_ATOMS: atom_id res chain seq x y z
N MET A 1 15.96 17.86 -6.41
CA MET A 1 14.64 17.62 -5.83
C MET A 1 13.69 17.62 -7.01
N LYS A 2 13.28 16.41 -7.49
CA LYS A 2 12.34 16.30 -8.61
C LYS A 2 11.01 16.91 -8.17
N ASP A 3 10.38 17.65 -9.03
CA ASP A 3 9.14 18.36 -8.73
C ASP A 3 7.97 17.37 -8.75
N ILE A 4 7.72 16.70 -7.61
CA ILE A 4 6.63 15.75 -7.42
C ILE A 4 5.25 16.34 -7.79
N LEU A 5 5.17 17.66 -7.91
CA LEU A 5 3.97 18.39 -8.26
C LEU A 5 3.88 18.72 -9.76
N GLY A 6 4.95 18.48 -10.53
CA GLY A 6 5.03 18.63 -11.99
C GLY A 6 4.46 17.45 -12.77
N LEU A 7 3.99 16.41 -12.10
CA LEU A 7 3.27 15.31 -12.72
C LEU A 7 2.18 15.84 -13.64
N ARG A 8 2.41 15.79 -14.93
CA ARG A 8 1.37 15.83 -15.94
C ARG A 8 0.52 14.58 -15.78
N HIS A 9 -0.33 14.53 -14.76
CA HIS A 9 -1.48 13.65 -14.81
C HIS A 9 -2.40 14.20 -15.88
N ASP A 10 -2.09 13.81 -17.11
CA ASP A 10 -3.03 13.87 -18.19
C ASP A 10 -4.24 13.02 -17.76
N GLU A 11 -5.33 13.68 -17.66
CA GLU A 11 -6.69 13.24 -17.39
C GLU A 11 -6.87 11.72 -17.45
N ARG A 12 -7.22 11.10 -16.33
CA ARG A 12 -7.97 9.84 -16.37
C ARG A 12 -9.22 10.13 -17.19
N ARG A 13 -9.14 9.83 -18.48
CA ARG A 13 -10.27 9.93 -19.40
C ARG A 13 -11.37 9.00 -18.86
N HIS A 14 -12.36 9.62 -18.29
CA HIS A 14 -13.67 9.04 -18.12
C HIS A 14 -14.26 8.87 -19.51
N GLY A 15 -14.32 7.67 -20.00
CA GLY A 15 -15.00 7.36 -21.27
C GLY A 15 -14.18 6.44 -22.15
N ASP A 16 -14.42 5.25 -22.26
CA ASP A 16 -15.30 4.64 -23.24
C ASP A 16 -15.27 3.11 -23.10
N ARG A 17 -16.44 2.55 -22.97
CA ARG A 17 -16.68 1.13 -23.06
C ARG A 17 -16.45 0.72 -24.50
N ARG A 18 -15.49 -0.15 -24.76
CA ARG A 18 -15.49 -1.24 -25.74
C ARG A 18 -14.06 -1.68 -26.04
N HIS A 19 -13.61 -2.77 -25.42
CA HIS A 19 -13.02 -3.92 -26.10
C HIS A 19 -12.85 -5.03 -25.05
N SER A 20 -13.79 -5.95 -25.10
CA SER A 20 -13.65 -7.29 -24.55
C SER A 20 -12.66 -8.04 -25.42
N GLY A 21 -11.56 -8.51 -24.85
CA GLY A 21 -10.58 -9.32 -25.57
C GLY A 21 -9.41 -9.69 -24.69
N ASP A 22 -9.50 -10.85 -24.05
CA ASP A 22 -8.40 -11.77 -23.76
C ASP A 22 -7.11 -11.21 -23.12
N ARG A 23 -7.18 -10.69 -21.88
CA ARG A 23 -6.00 -10.47 -21.02
C ARG A 23 -6.00 -11.32 -19.74
N GLY A 24 -7.01 -12.13 -19.52
CA GLY A 24 -7.17 -12.93 -18.31
C GLY A 24 -6.26 -14.17 -18.21
N THR A 25 -5.68 -14.61 -19.32
CA THR A 25 -4.88 -15.84 -19.36
C THR A 25 -3.40 -15.63 -19.05
N HIS A 26 -2.85 -14.44 -19.34
CA HIS A 26 -1.43 -14.16 -19.11
C HIS A 26 -1.12 -13.84 -17.63
N GLU A 27 -2.00 -13.16 -16.93
CA GLU A 27 -1.81 -12.84 -15.50
C GLU A 27 -1.97 -14.07 -14.60
N ARG A 28 -2.94 -14.95 -14.90
CA ARG A 28 -3.10 -16.21 -14.18
C ARG A 28 -1.85 -17.11 -14.32
N ARG A 29 -1.19 -17.11 -15.48
CA ARG A 29 0.05 -17.86 -15.71
C ARG A 29 1.26 -17.28 -14.96
N ARG A 30 1.33 -15.96 -14.74
CA ARG A 30 2.38 -15.31 -13.94
C ARG A 30 2.21 -15.56 -12.45
N ALA A 31 0.99 -15.49 -11.93
CA ALA A 31 0.69 -15.80 -10.53
C ALA A 31 0.95 -17.28 -10.19
N ASP A 32 0.64 -18.18 -11.13
CA ASP A 32 0.89 -19.62 -10.96
C ASP A 32 2.39 -19.98 -11.04
N ARG A 33 3.16 -19.27 -11.87
CA ARG A 33 4.64 -19.40 -11.89
C ARG A 33 5.27 -18.95 -10.57
N ARG A 34 4.82 -17.83 -9.96
CA ARG A 34 5.35 -17.38 -8.66
C ARG A 34 5.03 -18.36 -7.54
N ARG A 35 3.82 -18.95 -7.52
CA ARG A 35 3.46 -20.01 -6.55
C ARG A 35 4.30 -21.28 -6.73
N ARG A 36 4.69 -21.65 -7.94
CA ARG A 36 5.59 -22.78 -8.20
C ARG A 36 7.03 -22.48 -7.81
N THR A 37 7.51 -21.24 -7.97
CA THR A 37 8.87 -20.83 -7.59
C THR A 37 9.05 -20.83 -6.07
N ILE A 38 8.04 -20.39 -5.30
CA ILE A 38 8.09 -20.45 -3.83
C ILE A 38 8.03 -21.89 -3.32
N ARG A 39 7.26 -22.78 -3.95
CA ARG A 39 7.27 -24.22 -3.63
C ARG A 39 8.58 -24.91 -4.03
N GLY A 40 9.30 -24.42 -5.04
CA GLY A 40 10.59 -24.96 -5.48
C GLY A 40 11.77 -24.52 -4.62
N LEU A 41 11.67 -23.37 -3.94
CA LEU A 41 12.79 -22.84 -3.11
C LEU A 41 12.90 -23.50 -1.74
N VAL A 42 11.86 -24.18 -1.26
CA VAL A 42 11.88 -24.95 -0.01
C VAL A 42 12.54 -26.33 -0.20
N PHE A 43 12.78 -26.79 -1.44
CA PHE A 43 13.37 -28.09 -1.76
C PHE A 43 14.78 -28.02 -2.34
N GLY A 44 15.43 -26.86 -2.35
CA GLY A 44 16.81 -26.69 -2.78
C GLY A 44 17.80 -26.96 -1.64
N MET A 45 18.15 -28.21 -1.42
CA MET A 45 19.28 -28.61 -0.56
C MET A 45 20.57 -27.90 -1.03
N PHE A 46 21.10 -27.03 -0.20
CA PHE A 46 22.46 -26.56 -0.30
C PHE A 46 23.35 -27.66 0.28
N ALA A 47 23.84 -28.56 -0.56
CA ALA A 47 24.92 -29.45 -0.21
C ALA A 47 26.24 -28.71 -0.45
N MET A 48 26.76 -28.03 0.56
CA MET A 48 28.14 -27.58 0.57
C MET A 48 29.01 -28.78 0.94
N SER A 49 29.68 -29.37 -0.05
CA SER A 49 30.63 -30.44 0.16
C SER A 49 31.94 -29.83 0.63
N ILE A 50 32.20 -29.90 1.94
CA ILE A 50 33.54 -29.65 2.50
C ILE A 50 34.23 -31.03 2.65
N PRO A 51 35.37 -31.28 2.00
CA PRO A 51 36.07 -32.56 2.14
C PRO A 51 36.55 -32.73 3.58
N GLY A 52 36.08 -33.78 4.26
CA GLY A 52 36.63 -34.23 5.54
C GLY A 52 35.77 -34.13 6.79
N THR A 53 34.54 -33.58 6.74
CA THR A 53 33.64 -33.58 7.90
C THR A 53 32.21 -33.96 7.49
N HIS A 54 31.76 -35.14 7.89
CA HIS A 54 30.37 -35.55 7.82
C HIS A 54 29.59 -34.86 8.94
N VAL A 55 29.10 -33.64 8.70
CA VAL A 55 28.10 -33.04 9.58
C VAL A 55 26.74 -33.49 9.10
N SER A 56 26.17 -34.51 9.76
CA SER A 56 24.78 -34.92 9.54
C SER A 56 23.86 -33.92 10.23
N LEU A 57 23.42 -32.91 9.52
CA LEU A 57 22.33 -32.02 9.99
C LEU A 57 21.02 -32.83 9.95
N LYS A 58 20.57 -33.32 11.10
CA LYS A 58 19.21 -33.80 11.27
C LYS A 58 18.29 -32.60 11.13
N LEU A 59 17.66 -32.45 9.96
CA LEU A 59 16.55 -31.51 9.79
C LEU A 59 15.39 -31.99 10.68
N PRO A 60 14.73 -31.09 11.42
CA PRO A 60 13.54 -31.43 12.19
C PRO A 60 12.49 -32.03 11.24
N ALA A 61 11.73 -32.99 11.73
CA ALA A 61 10.68 -33.63 10.94
C ALA A 61 9.66 -32.57 10.48
N ILE A 62 9.13 -32.74 9.26
CA ILE A 62 8.15 -31.80 8.65
C ILE A 62 6.99 -31.48 9.61
N LYS A 63 6.59 -32.44 10.46
CA LYS A 63 5.58 -32.24 11.52
C LYS A 63 5.97 -31.20 12.58
N GLU A 64 7.27 -31.09 12.95
CA GLU A 64 7.74 -30.08 13.90
C GLU A 64 7.75 -28.69 13.25
N LEU A 65 8.06 -28.60 11.96
CA LEU A 65 7.97 -27.35 11.20
C LEU A 65 6.52 -26.89 11.00
N GLU A 66 5.58 -27.80 10.82
CA GLU A 66 4.13 -27.48 10.74
C GLU A 66 3.62 -26.91 12.07
N GLY A 67 4.07 -27.43 13.21
CA GLY A 67 3.75 -26.88 14.53
C GLY A 67 4.29 -25.47 14.72
N VAL A 68 5.53 -25.20 14.33
CA VAL A 68 6.15 -23.86 14.40
C VAL A 68 5.47 -22.89 13.46
N VAL A 69 5.15 -23.31 12.23
CA VAL A 69 4.44 -22.47 11.25
C VAL A 69 3.01 -22.16 11.69
N SER A 70 2.30 -23.13 12.35
CA SER A 70 0.96 -22.86 12.87
C SER A 70 0.98 -21.88 14.04
N THR A 71 1.94 -21.99 14.96
CA THR A 71 2.11 -21.07 16.09
C THR A 71 2.44 -19.67 15.62
N ILE A 72 3.40 -19.52 14.67
CA ILE A 72 3.73 -18.22 14.07
C ILE A 72 2.52 -17.64 13.32
N SER A 73 1.72 -18.47 12.64
CA SER A 73 0.55 -18.01 11.90
C SER A 73 -0.60 -17.58 12.80
N GLU A 74 -0.73 -18.16 14.02
CA GLU A 74 -1.72 -17.75 15.00
C GLU A 74 -1.35 -16.43 15.69
N ASP A 75 -0.10 -16.22 16.06
CA ASP A 75 0.40 -14.94 16.60
C ASP A 75 0.31 -13.82 15.55
N TYR A 76 0.55 -14.11 14.27
CA TYR A 76 0.43 -13.13 13.19
C TYR A 76 -1.04 -12.76 12.86
N ARG A 77 -2.01 -13.61 13.19
CA ARG A 77 -3.45 -13.32 13.07
C ARG A 77 -3.99 -12.46 14.20
N ALA A 78 -3.27 -12.33 15.30
CA ALA A 78 -3.74 -11.68 16.51
C ALA A 78 -3.55 -10.15 16.52
N VAL A 79 -2.71 -9.57 15.66
CA VAL A 79 -2.55 -8.11 15.59
C VAL A 79 -3.63 -7.54 14.67
N PRO A 80 -4.57 -6.73 15.18
CA PRO A 80 -5.54 -6.05 14.31
C PRO A 80 -4.80 -5.30 13.21
N ALA A 81 -5.25 -5.44 11.97
CA ALA A 81 -4.59 -4.83 10.79
C ALA A 81 -4.33 -3.31 10.98
N ALA A 82 -5.19 -2.64 11.76
CA ALA A 82 -5.03 -1.22 12.10
C ALA A 82 -3.84 -0.94 13.04
N ILE A 83 -3.34 -1.94 13.78
CA ILE A 83 -2.22 -1.80 14.73
C ILE A 83 -0.91 -2.27 14.11
N ALA A 84 -0.95 -3.19 13.13
CA ALA A 84 0.21 -3.83 12.54
C ALA A 84 1.24 -2.84 11.93
N TYR A 85 0.83 -1.62 11.60
CA TYR A 85 1.66 -0.61 10.94
C TYR A 85 1.90 0.63 11.78
N ASN A 86 1.61 0.58 13.09
CA ASN A 86 1.69 1.75 13.98
C ASN A 86 3.06 2.41 13.96
N ASP A 87 4.14 1.64 14.05
CA ASP A 87 5.49 2.17 14.08
C ASP A 87 5.85 2.88 12.77
N ALA A 88 5.57 2.25 11.62
CA ALA A 88 5.83 2.84 10.32
C ALA A 88 4.99 4.11 10.07
N ILE A 89 3.74 4.13 10.56
CA ILE A 89 2.86 5.29 10.48
C ILE A 89 3.38 6.42 11.37
N ALA A 90 3.79 6.13 12.61
CA ALA A 90 4.33 7.12 13.52
C ALA A 90 5.62 7.75 12.97
N GLU A 91 6.57 6.92 12.51
CA GLU A 91 7.81 7.42 11.91
C GLU A 91 7.57 8.26 10.64
N ALA A 92 6.64 7.84 9.78
CA ALA A 92 6.28 8.61 8.59
C ALA A 92 5.56 9.92 8.94
N ALA A 93 4.72 9.91 9.99
CA ALA A 93 4.04 11.10 10.50
C ALA A 93 5.04 12.12 11.01
N ASP A 94 6.02 11.69 11.82
CA ASP A 94 7.09 12.55 12.33
C ASP A 94 7.96 13.11 11.20
N LEU A 95 8.38 12.25 10.27
CA LEU A 95 9.26 12.65 9.15
C LEU A 95 8.62 13.68 8.21
N TYR A 96 7.31 13.53 7.94
CA TYR A 96 6.60 14.39 7.00
C TYR A 96 5.67 15.39 7.67
N GLU A 97 5.76 15.58 8.99
CA GLU A 97 4.94 16.52 9.76
C GLU A 97 3.44 16.35 9.49
N LEU A 98 2.96 15.09 9.58
CA LEU A 98 1.57 14.72 9.38
C LEU A 98 0.92 14.23 10.67
N ASP A 99 -0.39 14.41 10.78
CA ASP A 99 -1.19 13.72 11.80
C ASP A 99 -1.20 12.20 11.49
N PRO A 100 -0.70 11.33 12.40
CA PRO A 100 -0.70 9.87 12.18
C PRO A 100 -2.11 9.33 11.93
N ASN A 101 -3.14 9.95 12.50
CA ASN A 101 -4.53 9.57 12.26
C ASN A 101 -4.99 9.91 10.84
N LEU A 102 -4.41 10.95 10.21
CA LEU A 102 -4.68 11.25 8.81
C LEU A 102 -4.07 10.17 7.89
N ILE A 103 -2.85 9.71 8.16
CA ILE A 103 -2.22 8.60 7.43
C ILE A 103 -3.06 7.33 7.58
N ARG A 104 -3.49 6.98 8.81
CA ARG A 104 -4.37 5.83 9.08
C ARG A 104 -5.70 5.94 8.33
N ALA A 105 -6.30 7.12 8.31
CA ALA A 105 -7.58 7.36 7.63
C ALA A 105 -7.47 7.15 6.11
N VAL A 106 -6.35 7.57 5.52
CA VAL A 106 -6.05 7.33 4.10
C VAL A 106 -5.83 5.84 3.84
N ILE A 107 -5.00 5.14 4.63
CA ILE A 107 -4.76 3.69 4.49
C ILE A 107 -6.08 2.92 4.60
N HIS A 108 -6.93 3.27 5.56
CA HIS A 108 -8.25 2.64 5.72
C HIS A 108 -9.12 2.83 4.48
N ALA A 109 -9.15 4.04 3.92
CA ALA A 109 -9.97 4.36 2.76
C ALA A 109 -9.45 3.71 1.47
N GLU A 110 -8.13 3.52 1.33
CA GLU A 110 -7.47 2.99 0.15
C GLU A 110 -7.47 1.45 0.10
N SER A 111 -7.14 0.80 1.19
CA SER A 111 -6.91 -0.64 1.20
C SER A 111 -7.57 -1.40 2.34
N ALA A 112 -8.23 -0.71 3.29
CA ALA A 112 -8.64 -1.30 4.57
C ALA A 112 -7.48 -2.04 5.26
N PHE A 113 -6.26 -1.48 5.21
CA PHE A 113 -5.03 -2.05 5.74
C PHE A 113 -4.54 -3.34 5.06
N ASN A 114 -4.97 -3.63 3.84
CA ASN A 114 -4.46 -4.76 3.07
C ASN A 114 -3.18 -4.35 2.31
N PRO A 115 -1.98 -4.86 2.69
CA PRO A 115 -0.72 -4.50 2.04
C PRO A 115 -0.60 -5.03 0.60
N PHE A 116 -1.41 -6.02 0.23
CA PHE A 116 -1.40 -6.64 -1.10
C PHE A 116 -2.57 -6.17 -1.98
N ALA A 117 -3.24 -5.07 -1.59
CA ALA A 117 -4.34 -4.53 -2.36
C ALA A 117 -3.85 -4.04 -3.73
N VAL A 118 -4.62 -4.38 -4.78
CA VAL A 118 -4.43 -3.87 -6.14
C VAL A 118 -5.77 -3.41 -6.68
N SER A 119 -5.87 -2.14 -7.05
CA SER A 119 -7.09 -1.60 -7.64
C SER A 119 -7.24 -2.01 -9.12
N ARG A 120 -8.43 -1.82 -9.68
CA ARG A 120 -8.66 -2.04 -11.13
C ARG A 120 -7.81 -1.13 -12.01
N ALA A 121 -7.43 0.04 -11.51
CA ALA A 121 -6.58 1.00 -12.21
C ALA A 121 -5.08 0.69 -12.06
N GLY A 122 -4.70 -0.29 -11.23
CA GLY A 122 -3.32 -0.69 -10.99
C GLY A 122 -2.65 -0.02 -9.79
N ALA A 123 -3.38 0.73 -8.96
CA ALA A 123 -2.86 1.26 -7.70
C ALA A 123 -2.53 0.13 -6.72
N GLN A 124 -1.46 0.25 -5.92
CA GLN A 124 -0.86 -0.86 -5.19
C GLN A 124 -0.58 -0.52 -3.73
N GLY A 125 -0.76 -1.53 -2.87
CA GLY A 125 -0.36 -1.52 -1.46
C GLY A 125 -1.30 -0.75 -0.53
N LEU A 126 -0.82 -0.46 0.68
CA LEU A 126 -1.58 0.12 1.79
C LEU A 126 -2.21 1.48 1.42
N MET A 127 -1.44 2.35 0.80
CA MET A 127 -1.85 3.70 0.40
C MET A 127 -2.16 3.82 -1.10
N GLN A 128 -2.30 2.67 -1.81
CA GLN A 128 -2.73 2.60 -3.21
C GLN A 128 -1.97 3.54 -4.13
N LEU A 129 -0.65 3.44 -4.13
CA LEU A 129 0.19 4.21 -5.04
C LEU A 129 0.06 3.68 -6.47
N MET A 130 -0.17 4.60 -7.43
CA MET A 130 -0.07 4.27 -8.84
C MET A 130 1.40 3.99 -9.20
N PRO A 131 1.68 3.08 -10.16
CA PRO A 131 3.06 2.71 -10.50
C PRO A 131 3.97 3.88 -10.88
N ASP A 132 3.46 4.84 -11.62
CA ASP A 132 4.17 6.08 -11.98
C ASP A 132 4.46 6.97 -10.77
N VAL A 133 3.51 7.06 -9.84
CA VAL A 133 3.69 7.79 -8.57
C VAL A 133 4.68 7.05 -7.67
N ALA A 134 4.62 5.72 -7.57
CA ALA A 134 5.56 4.93 -6.79
C ALA A 134 7.00 5.10 -7.29
N GLU A 135 7.21 5.08 -8.63
CA GLU A 135 8.52 5.34 -9.24
C GLU A 135 9.06 6.73 -8.90
N GLU A 136 8.23 7.79 -9.00
CA GLU A 136 8.65 9.16 -8.67
C GLU A 136 8.97 9.37 -7.18
N LEU A 137 8.36 8.56 -6.32
CA LEU A 137 8.58 8.58 -4.89
C LEU A 137 9.72 7.66 -4.44
N ASP A 138 10.42 6.99 -5.38
CA ASP A 138 11.48 6.02 -5.12
C ASP A 138 10.99 4.80 -4.29
N VAL A 139 9.71 4.41 -4.45
CA VAL A 139 9.13 3.22 -3.85
C VAL A 139 9.44 2.02 -4.73
N LEU A 140 10.43 1.21 -4.33
CA LEU A 140 10.93 0.08 -5.11
C LEU A 140 9.98 -1.13 -5.06
N ASP A 141 9.37 -1.37 -3.90
CA ASP A 141 8.35 -2.39 -3.71
C ASP A 141 7.09 -1.77 -3.08
N PRO A 142 6.04 -1.52 -3.88
CA PRO A 142 4.80 -0.93 -3.39
C PRO A 142 3.98 -1.89 -2.50
N PHE A 143 4.36 -3.17 -2.39
CA PHE A 143 3.76 -4.13 -1.46
C PHE A 143 4.53 -4.26 -0.14
N ASP A 144 5.74 -3.68 -0.05
CA ASP A 144 6.41 -3.49 1.23
C ASP A 144 5.66 -2.41 2.04
N PRO A 145 5.14 -2.74 3.24
CA PRO A 145 4.33 -1.82 4.02
C PRO A 145 5.04 -0.51 4.35
N ARG A 146 6.32 -0.59 4.71
CA ARG A 146 7.09 0.58 5.11
C ARG A 146 7.34 1.52 3.93
N GLN A 147 7.81 0.99 2.80
CA GLN A 147 8.04 1.79 1.59
C GLN A 147 6.76 2.45 1.11
N ASN A 148 5.64 1.71 1.11
CA ASN A 148 4.35 2.22 0.66
C ASN A 148 3.82 3.33 1.57
N ILE A 149 3.91 3.16 2.91
CA ILE A 149 3.48 4.18 3.88
C ILE A 149 4.34 5.44 3.75
N PHE A 150 5.67 5.31 3.67
CA PHE A 150 6.56 6.46 3.54
C PHE A 150 6.35 7.21 2.22
N GLY A 151 6.23 6.50 1.10
CA GLY A 151 5.91 7.09 -0.19
C GLY A 151 4.55 7.80 -0.18
N GLY A 152 3.50 7.13 0.31
CA GLY A 152 2.17 7.70 0.39
C GLY A 152 2.07 8.91 1.32
N ALA A 153 2.76 8.88 2.48
CA ALA A 153 2.84 10.00 3.41
C ALA A 153 3.56 11.21 2.79
N ARG A 154 4.70 10.97 2.12
CA ARG A 154 5.42 12.01 1.35
C ARG A 154 4.52 12.66 0.30
N TYR A 155 3.76 11.86 -0.45
CA TYR A 155 2.81 12.37 -1.43
C TYR A 155 1.69 13.18 -0.78
N LEU A 156 1.11 12.67 0.31
CA LEU A 156 0.06 13.36 1.06
C LEU A 156 0.54 14.71 1.61
N ARG A 157 1.78 14.80 2.14
CA ARG A 157 2.41 16.06 2.59
C ARG A 157 2.49 17.06 1.45
N ALA A 158 3.01 16.64 0.29
CA ALA A 158 3.10 17.50 -0.88
C ALA A 158 1.73 18.04 -1.34
N LEU A 159 0.69 17.21 -1.27
CA LEU A 159 -0.68 17.62 -1.58
C LEU A 159 -1.26 18.58 -0.53
N LEU A 160 -0.93 18.40 0.75
CA LEU A 160 -1.32 19.35 1.80
C LEU A 160 -0.67 20.72 1.58
N ASP A 161 0.61 20.76 1.27
CA ASP A 161 1.34 22.01 1.01
C ASP A 161 0.74 22.73 -0.20
N ARG A 162 0.50 22.01 -1.29
CA ARG A 162 -0.16 22.55 -2.48
C ARG A 162 -1.53 23.14 -2.20
N ASN A 163 -2.27 22.53 -1.28
CA ASN A 163 -3.60 22.97 -0.88
C ASN A 163 -3.60 23.89 0.37
N LYS A 164 -2.46 24.45 0.74
CA LYS A 164 -2.32 25.40 1.87
C LYS A 164 -2.84 24.83 3.20
N GLY A 165 -2.57 23.55 3.46
CA GLY A 165 -3.00 22.83 4.66
C GLY A 165 -4.48 22.38 4.67
N ASN A 166 -5.24 22.64 3.60
CA ASN A 166 -6.63 22.20 3.54
C ASN A 166 -6.72 20.68 3.32
N ILE A 167 -7.05 19.95 4.40
CA ILE A 167 -7.12 18.49 4.42
C ILE A 167 -8.11 17.95 3.37
N ASP A 168 -9.31 18.54 3.26
CA ASP A 168 -10.32 18.04 2.33
C ASP A 168 -9.86 18.12 0.87
N ARG A 169 -9.22 19.23 0.52
CA ARG A 169 -8.67 19.42 -0.84
C ARG A 169 -7.46 18.53 -1.10
N ALA A 170 -6.61 18.31 -0.09
CA ALA A 170 -5.45 17.42 -0.19
C ALA A 170 -5.92 15.96 -0.38
N VAL A 171 -6.86 15.51 0.42
CA VAL A 171 -7.47 14.17 0.31
C VAL A 171 -8.20 13.99 -1.01
N ALA A 172 -8.94 15.00 -1.47
CA ALA A 172 -9.55 14.98 -2.81
C ALA A 172 -8.50 14.92 -3.93
N SER A 173 -7.36 15.63 -3.75
CA SER A 173 -6.24 15.58 -4.70
C SER A 173 -5.56 14.22 -4.71
N TYR A 174 -5.49 13.55 -3.58
CA TYR A 174 -4.93 12.20 -3.46
C TYR A 174 -5.72 11.20 -4.32
N ASN A 175 -7.05 11.24 -4.22
CA ASN A 175 -7.94 10.32 -4.95
C ASN A 175 -8.16 10.72 -6.42
N ALA A 176 -8.46 11.99 -6.70
CA ALA A 176 -8.86 12.45 -8.04
C ALA A 176 -7.70 13.06 -8.85
N GLY A 177 -6.53 13.21 -8.23
CA GLY A 177 -5.41 13.95 -8.79
C GLY A 177 -5.49 15.46 -8.56
N PRO A 178 -4.34 16.15 -8.39
CA PRO A 178 -4.28 17.59 -8.11
C PRO A 178 -4.81 18.44 -9.25
N GLY A 179 -4.74 17.97 -10.50
CA GLY A 179 -5.29 18.65 -11.67
C GLY A 179 -6.81 18.79 -11.63
N ALA A 180 -7.52 17.75 -11.16
CA ALA A 180 -8.97 17.80 -11.00
C ALA A 180 -9.37 18.82 -9.92
N VAL A 181 -8.71 18.81 -8.76
CA VAL A 181 -9.00 19.75 -7.67
C VAL A 181 -8.70 21.21 -8.09
N ALA A 182 -7.62 21.43 -8.85
CA ALA A 182 -7.32 22.75 -9.40
C ALA A 182 -8.40 23.22 -10.39
N ARG A 183 -8.83 22.36 -11.31
CA ARG A 183 -9.88 22.66 -12.32
C ARG A 183 -11.19 23.08 -11.68
N TYR A 184 -11.61 22.36 -10.63
CA TYR A 184 -12.86 22.67 -9.93
C TYR A 184 -12.70 23.66 -8.76
N ASN A 185 -11.48 24.16 -8.56
CA ASN A 185 -11.14 25.02 -7.43
C ASN A 185 -11.64 24.47 -6.08
N GLY A 186 -11.64 23.15 -5.93
CA GLY A 186 -12.18 22.46 -4.75
C GLY A 186 -12.38 20.96 -5.01
N ILE A 187 -13.18 20.31 -4.16
CA ILE A 187 -13.54 18.90 -4.32
C ILE A 187 -14.33 18.73 -5.62
N PRO A 188 -13.83 17.94 -6.62
CA PRO A 188 -14.52 17.75 -7.86
C PRO A 188 -15.88 17.04 -7.65
N PRO A 189 -16.87 17.23 -8.55
CA PRO A 189 -18.21 16.67 -8.40
C PRO A 189 -18.25 15.16 -8.71
N TYR A 190 -17.13 14.46 -8.57
CA TYR A 190 -17.03 13.02 -8.76
C TYR A 190 -17.60 12.30 -7.53
N ARG A 191 -18.56 11.39 -7.73
CA ARG A 191 -19.20 10.62 -6.65
C ARG A 191 -18.18 9.84 -5.83
N GLU A 192 -17.20 9.22 -6.49
CA GLU A 192 -16.12 8.47 -5.87
C GLU A 192 -15.32 9.38 -4.93
N THR A 193 -14.80 10.50 -5.44
CA THR A 193 -13.97 11.43 -4.67
C THR A 193 -14.72 12.05 -3.48
N ARG A 194 -15.98 12.41 -3.65
CA ARG A 194 -16.81 12.92 -2.55
C ARG A 194 -17.00 11.88 -1.45
N ASN A 195 -17.25 10.63 -1.82
CA ASN A 195 -17.36 9.52 -0.87
C ASN A 195 -16.01 9.25 -0.17
N TYR A 196 -14.93 9.30 -0.92
CA TYR A 196 -13.58 9.13 -0.38
C TYR A 196 -13.25 10.17 0.68
N VAL A 197 -13.43 11.46 0.38
CA VAL A 197 -13.24 12.55 1.34
C VAL A 197 -14.12 12.36 2.58
N LYS A 198 -15.39 11.97 2.41
CA LYS A 198 -16.29 11.69 3.54
C LYS A 198 -15.78 10.54 4.42
N THR A 199 -15.30 9.47 3.81
CA THR A 199 -14.75 8.30 4.53
C THR A 199 -13.53 8.70 5.37
N VAL A 200 -12.55 9.39 4.77
CA VAL A 200 -11.34 9.85 5.46
C VAL A 200 -11.70 10.79 6.61
N ARG A 201 -12.60 11.77 6.40
CA ARG A 201 -13.04 12.69 7.47
C ARG A 201 -13.73 11.97 8.61
N THR A 202 -14.58 11.00 8.32
CA THR A 202 -15.30 10.23 9.35
C THR A 202 -14.33 9.45 10.19
N PHE A 203 -13.36 8.77 9.57
CA PHE A 203 -12.35 8.00 10.26
C PHE A 203 -11.47 8.91 11.13
N LEU A 204 -10.96 10.01 10.58
CA LEU A 204 -10.14 10.98 11.31
C LEU A 204 -10.88 11.58 12.51
N LYS A 205 -12.14 11.91 12.37
CA LYS A 205 -12.99 12.41 13.48
C LYS A 205 -13.14 11.37 14.58
N ASN A 206 -13.35 10.11 14.22
CA ASN A 206 -13.52 9.02 15.21
C ASN A 206 -12.21 8.75 15.95
N ALA A 207 -11.08 8.70 15.26
CA ALA A 207 -9.76 8.49 15.86
C ALA A 207 -9.44 9.57 16.93
N ARG A 208 -9.69 10.83 16.61
CA ARG A 208 -9.46 11.94 17.56
C ARG A 208 -10.37 11.92 18.79
N ARG A 209 -11.55 11.28 18.71
CA ARG A 209 -12.45 11.12 19.86
C ARG A 209 -11.96 10.05 20.84
N THR A 210 -11.34 8.99 20.34
CA THR A 210 -10.80 7.90 21.19
C THR A 210 -9.49 8.27 21.87
N GLU A 211 -8.81 9.32 21.45
CA GLU A 211 -7.59 9.83 22.10
C GLU A 211 -7.87 10.92 23.15
N GLY A 212 -9.09 11.48 23.15
CA GLY A 212 -9.50 12.56 24.07
C GLY A 212 -10.35 12.09 25.26
N ASP A 213 -10.69 10.81 25.31
CA ASP A 213 -11.38 10.15 26.44
C ASP A 213 -10.37 9.32 27.26
#